data_517c0e83e5279ca167fb35049cd01bd7
#
_entry.id   517c0e83e5279ca167fb35049cd01bd7
#
_cell.length_a   1.000
_cell.length_b   1.000
_cell.length_c   1.000
_cell.angle_alpha   90.00
_cell.angle_beta   90.00
_cell.angle_gamma   90.00
#
_symmetry.space_group_name_H-M   'P 1'
#
loop_
_entity.id
_entity.type
_entity.pdbx_description
1 polymer ?
#
loop_
_entity_poly.entity_id
_entity_poly.type
_entity_poly.pdbx_seq_one_letter_code
_entity_poly.pdbx_strand_id
1 'polypeptide(L)'
;MPAIDQATFEELKQMSGADFINELIDAFLDDSPQMIRNMETAVAAEDVESFRRNAHSLKSNAYTFGATELGELAKELERMGRESNLDIGNRFAALNEAFGKVVEELKGLRV
;
A
#
# COMPACT_ATOMS: atom_id res chain seq x y z
N MET A 1 -6.66 15.88 5.56
CA MET A 1 -7.19 14.52 5.88
C MET A 1 -6.04 13.60 6.25
N PRO A 2 -6.18 12.80 7.31
CA PRO A 2 -5.14 11.83 7.64
C PRO A 2 -5.04 10.76 6.55
N ALA A 3 -3.82 10.26 6.32
CA ALA A 3 -3.59 9.20 5.35
C ALA A 3 -4.13 7.85 5.83
N ILE A 4 -4.34 7.72 7.15
CA ILE A 4 -4.85 6.50 7.78
C ILE A 4 -6.15 6.82 8.51
N ASP A 5 -7.17 6.00 8.26
CA ASP A 5 -8.43 6.10 8.98
C ASP A 5 -8.23 5.65 10.42
N GLN A 6 -8.40 6.59 11.36
CA GLN A 6 -8.11 6.36 12.77
C GLN A 6 -8.98 5.25 13.37
N ALA A 7 -10.26 5.20 12.99
CA ALA A 7 -11.17 4.17 13.51
C ALA A 7 -10.71 2.78 13.09
N THR A 8 -10.33 2.62 11.82
CA THR A 8 -9.84 1.34 11.30
C THR A 8 -8.55 0.91 12.01
N PHE A 9 -7.63 1.85 12.18
CA PHE A 9 -6.37 1.57 12.87
C PHE A 9 -6.60 1.17 14.32
N GLU A 10 -7.48 1.88 15.03
CA GLU A 10 -7.79 1.54 16.42
C GLU A 10 -8.40 0.16 16.56
N GLU A 11 -9.30 -0.22 15.64
CA GLU A 11 -9.85 -1.58 15.62
C GLU A 11 -8.75 -2.61 15.45
N LEU A 12 -7.84 -2.40 14.52
CA LEU A 12 -6.72 -3.30 14.29
C LEU A 12 -5.85 -3.42 15.53
N LYS A 13 -5.55 -2.30 16.16
CA LYS A 13 -4.73 -2.25 17.36
C LYS A 13 -5.37 -3.03 18.52
N GLN A 14 -6.69 -2.84 18.71
CA GLN A 14 -7.43 -3.55 19.76
C GLN A 14 -7.46 -5.06 19.50
N MET A 15 -7.63 -5.47 18.25
CA MET A 15 -7.66 -6.89 17.89
C MET A 15 -6.29 -7.55 18.03
N SER A 16 -5.21 -6.82 17.74
CA SER A 16 -3.87 -7.36 17.67
C SER A 16 -3.09 -7.25 18.98
N GLY A 17 -3.41 -6.20 19.77
CA GLY A 17 -2.63 -5.86 20.97
C GLY A 17 -1.47 -4.94 20.64
N ALA A 18 -0.99 -4.20 21.66
CA ALA A 18 0.00 -3.13 21.48
C ALA A 18 1.34 -3.63 20.92
N ASP A 19 1.79 -4.81 21.36
CA ASP A 19 3.06 -5.36 20.87
C ASP A 19 2.95 -5.83 19.43
N PHE A 20 1.85 -6.52 19.12
CA PHE A 20 1.67 -7.09 17.79
C PHE A 20 1.42 -6.01 16.74
N ILE A 21 0.78 -4.89 17.12
CA ILE A 21 0.56 -3.79 16.15
C ILE A 21 1.89 -3.21 15.67
N ASN A 22 2.90 -3.13 16.54
CA ASN A 22 4.23 -2.66 16.13
C ASN A 22 4.87 -3.62 15.13
N GLU A 23 4.70 -4.93 15.32
CA GLU A 23 5.19 -5.92 14.35
C GLU A 23 4.51 -5.77 13.00
N LEU A 24 3.20 -5.52 12.99
CA LEU A 24 2.45 -5.30 11.75
C LEU A 24 2.92 -4.03 11.03
N ILE A 25 3.14 -2.95 11.78
CA ILE A 25 3.65 -1.70 11.22
C ILE A 25 5.04 -1.92 10.61
N ASP A 26 5.93 -2.59 11.34
CA ASP A 26 7.29 -2.85 10.86
C ASP A 26 7.27 -3.69 9.58
N ALA A 27 6.41 -4.73 9.53
CA ALA A 27 6.26 -5.55 8.33
C ALA A 27 5.78 -4.72 7.15
N PHE A 28 4.80 -3.84 7.35
CA PHE A 28 4.32 -2.96 6.30
C PHE A 28 5.45 -2.06 5.78
N LEU A 29 6.21 -1.45 6.70
CA LEU A 29 7.29 -0.53 6.35
C LEU A 29 8.44 -1.25 5.61
N ASP A 30 8.64 -2.53 5.88
CA ASP A 30 9.67 -3.33 5.23
C ASP A 30 9.21 -3.90 3.88
N ASP A 31 7.98 -4.40 3.82
CA ASP A 31 7.49 -5.16 2.66
C ASP A 31 6.92 -4.26 1.55
N SER A 32 6.21 -3.19 1.93
CA SER A 32 5.50 -2.37 0.95
C SER A 32 6.41 -1.62 -0.02
N PRO A 33 7.56 -1.07 0.41
CA PRO A 33 8.50 -0.47 -0.55
C PRO A 33 8.98 -1.45 -1.61
N GLN A 34 9.17 -2.73 -1.23
CA GLN A 34 9.57 -3.75 -2.18
C GLN A 34 8.47 -4.03 -3.20
N MET A 35 7.21 -4.05 -2.76
CA MET A 35 6.07 -4.20 -3.68
C MET A 35 6.05 -3.09 -4.73
N ILE A 36 6.27 -1.86 -4.30
CA ILE A 36 6.30 -0.71 -5.20
C ILE A 36 7.46 -0.83 -6.20
N ARG A 37 8.66 -1.21 -5.73
CA ARG A 37 9.80 -1.44 -6.62
C ARG A 37 9.53 -2.55 -7.62
N ASN A 38 8.89 -3.62 -7.17
CA ASN A 38 8.51 -4.73 -8.05
C ASN A 38 7.54 -4.28 -9.13
N MET A 39 6.61 -3.38 -8.78
CA MET A 39 5.68 -2.81 -9.76
C MET A 39 6.41 -1.98 -10.82
N GLU A 40 7.38 -1.16 -10.40
CA GLU A 40 8.20 -0.38 -11.34
C GLU A 40 8.97 -1.27 -12.29
N THR A 41 9.60 -2.32 -11.76
CA THR A 41 10.33 -3.29 -12.54
C THR A 41 9.42 -4.00 -13.54
N ALA A 42 8.20 -4.35 -13.09
CA ALA A 42 7.23 -5.04 -13.93
C ALA A 42 6.77 -4.17 -15.09
N VAL A 43 6.58 -2.86 -14.86
CA VAL A 43 6.22 -1.94 -15.96
C VAL A 43 7.34 -1.89 -16.99
N ALA A 44 8.58 -1.77 -16.54
CA ALA A 44 9.73 -1.72 -17.46
C ALA A 44 9.89 -3.00 -18.24
N ALA A 45 9.56 -4.15 -17.64
CA ALA A 45 9.66 -5.47 -18.26
C ALA A 45 8.38 -5.89 -19.00
N GLU A 46 7.35 -5.06 -18.95
CA GLU A 46 6.04 -5.37 -19.52
C GLU A 46 5.45 -6.67 -18.93
N ASP A 47 5.74 -6.92 -17.65
CA ASP A 47 5.27 -8.10 -16.92
C ASP A 47 3.97 -7.78 -16.20
N VAL A 48 2.86 -7.91 -16.89
CA VAL A 48 1.53 -7.55 -16.41
C VAL A 48 1.16 -8.35 -15.17
N GLU A 49 1.48 -9.63 -15.14
CA GLU A 49 1.11 -10.52 -14.03
C GLU A 49 1.82 -10.11 -12.73
N SER A 50 3.12 -9.82 -12.79
CA SER A 50 3.86 -9.35 -11.63
C SER A 50 3.32 -8.01 -11.14
N PHE A 51 3.04 -7.10 -12.06
CA PHE A 51 2.46 -5.79 -11.74
C PHE A 51 1.14 -5.95 -10.98
N ARG A 52 0.25 -6.76 -11.52
CA ARG A 52 -1.06 -7.01 -10.93
C ARG A 52 -0.95 -7.60 -9.51
N ARG A 53 -0.09 -8.61 -9.34
CA ARG A 53 0.07 -9.28 -8.04
C ARG A 53 0.61 -8.35 -6.97
N ASN A 54 1.59 -7.53 -7.32
CA ASN A 54 2.16 -6.60 -6.35
C ASN A 54 1.19 -5.48 -6.01
N ALA A 55 0.42 -4.99 -6.98
CA ALA A 55 -0.63 -4.01 -6.74
C ALA A 55 -1.70 -4.57 -5.81
N HIS A 56 -2.10 -5.83 -6.01
CA HIS A 56 -3.07 -6.50 -5.15
C HIS A 56 -2.57 -6.60 -3.70
N SER A 57 -1.33 -7.02 -3.52
CA SER A 57 -0.74 -7.15 -2.18
C SER A 57 -0.65 -5.79 -1.48
N LEU A 58 -0.24 -4.76 -2.21
CA LEU A 58 -0.17 -3.41 -1.66
C LEU A 58 -1.56 -2.90 -1.25
N LYS A 59 -2.56 -3.14 -2.10
CA LYS A 59 -3.95 -2.79 -1.80
C LYS A 59 -4.41 -3.43 -0.49
N SER A 60 -4.19 -4.73 -0.34
CA SER A 60 -4.59 -5.46 0.86
C SER A 60 -3.90 -4.91 2.10
N ASN A 61 -2.60 -4.66 2.03
CA ASN A 61 -1.84 -4.10 3.14
C ASN A 61 -2.33 -2.71 3.51
N ALA A 62 -2.62 -1.88 2.52
CA ALA A 62 -3.11 -0.52 2.75
C ALA A 62 -4.44 -0.53 3.49
N TYR A 63 -5.39 -1.33 3.03
CA TYR A 63 -6.72 -1.39 3.67
C TYR A 63 -6.65 -1.96 5.08
N THR A 64 -5.73 -2.88 5.34
CA THR A 64 -5.56 -3.45 6.68
C THR A 64 -5.32 -2.36 7.71
N PHE A 65 -4.52 -1.34 7.37
CA PHE A 65 -4.20 -0.23 8.27
C PHE A 65 -5.16 0.95 8.15
N GLY A 66 -6.13 0.89 7.26
CA GLY A 66 -7.02 2.03 7.02
C GLY A 66 -6.40 3.09 6.13
N ALA A 67 -5.37 2.76 5.36
CA ALA A 67 -4.74 3.67 4.41
C ALA A 67 -5.59 3.73 3.13
N THR A 68 -6.75 4.37 3.22
CA THR A 68 -7.80 4.30 2.21
C THR A 68 -7.35 4.87 0.87
N GLU A 69 -6.72 6.05 0.86
CA GLU A 69 -6.27 6.67 -0.39
C GLU A 69 -5.24 5.79 -1.09
N LEU A 70 -4.25 5.28 -0.34
CA LEU A 70 -3.25 4.38 -0.89
C LEU A 70 -3.91 3.11 -1.43
N GLY A 71 -4.86 2.56 -0.68
CA GLY A 71 -5.60 1.37 -1.10
C GLY A 71 -6.37 1.58 -2.39
N GLU A 72 -7.03 2.74 -2.53
CA GLU A 72 -7.78 3.06 -3.75
C GLU A 72 -6.85 3.22 -4.96
N LEU A 73 -5.69 3.85 -4.79
CA LEU A 73 -4.71 3.98 -5.85
C LEU A 73 -4.15 2.62 -6.28
N ALA A 74 -3.83 1.76 -5.31
CA ALA A 74 -3.36 0.41 -5.59
C ALA A 74 -4.44 -0.43 -6.29
N LYS A 75 -5.70 -0.26 -5.89
CA LYS A 75 -6.85 -0.92 -6.52
C LYS A 75 -6.98 -0.54 -7.99
N GLU A 76 -6.82 0.74 -8.31
CA GLU A 76 -6.86 1.21 -9.69
C GLU A 76 -5.74 0.60 -10.52
N LEU A 77 -4.53 0.54 -9.96
CA LEU A 77 -3.40 -0.06 -10.66
C LEU A 77 -3.58 -1.57 -10.84
N GLU A 78 -4.15 -2.25 -9.85
CA GLU A 78 -4.48 -3.66 -9.97
C GLU A 78 -5.48 -3.89 -11.11
N ARG A 79 -6.51 -3.05 -11.19
CA ARG A 79 -7.51 -3.11 -12.26
C ARG A 79 -6.86 -2.96 -13.62
N MET A 80 -5.96 -1.97 -13.75
CA MET A 80 -5.23 -1.76 -15.01
C MET A 80 -4.39 -2.99 -15.37
N GLY A 81 -3.74 -3.61 -14.39
CA GLY A 81 -2.99 -4.84 -14.60
C GLY A 81 -3.87 -5.99 -15.10
N ARG A 82 -5.07 -6.13 -14.53
CA ARG A 82 -6.01 -7.15 -15.00
C ARG A 82 -6.43 -6.93 -16.45
N GLU A 83 -6.47 -5.68 -16.88
CA GLU A 83 -6.81 -5.32 -18.26
C GLU A 83 -5.58 -5.32 -19.18
N SER A 84 -4.46 -5.76 -18.67
CA SER A 84 -3.17 -5.77 -19.38
C SER A 84 -2.74 -4.37 -19.84
N ASN A 85 -3.11 -3.36 -19.07
CA ASN A 85 -2.82 -1.97 -19.38
C ASN A 85 -1.74 -1.44 -18.43
N LEU A 86 -0.55 -1.24 -18.95
CA LEU A 86 0.58 -0.68 -18.17
C LEU A 86 0.85 0.80 -18.50
N ASP A 87 -0.09 1.45 -19.18
CA ASP A 87 -0.01 2.88 -19.46
C ASP A 87 -0.53 3.67 -18.26
N ILE A 88 0.25 3.67 -17.19
CA ILE A 88 -0.18 4.14 -15.89
C ILE A 88 -0.06 5.67 -15.72
N GLY A 89 0.66 6.35 -16.60
CA GLY A 89 0.78 7.81 -16.57
C GLY A 89 1.30 8.33 -15.24
N ASN A 90 0.59 9.31 -14.67
CA ASN A 90 0.95 9.91 -13.39
C ASN A 90 0.48 9.13 -12.18
N ARG A 91 -0.17 7.99 -12.38
CA ARG A 91 -0.73 7.20 -11.28
C ARG A 91 0.34 6.69 -10.33
N PHE A 92 1.53 6.37 -10.86
CA PHE A 92 2.62 5.89 -10.03
C PHE A 92 3.18 6.98 -9.12
N ALA A 93 3.27 8.21 -9.63
CA ALA A 93 3.68 9.35 -8.81
C ALA A 93 2.68 9.60 -7.68
N ALA A 94 1.38 9.52 -7.97
CA ALA A 94 0.33 9.67 -6.97
C ALA A 94 0.42 8.56 -5.92
N LEU A 95 0.69 7.32 -6.34
CA LEU A 95 0.87 6.19 -5.43
C LEU A 95 2.04 6.44 -4.46
N ASN A 96 3.17 6.87 -4.99
CA ASN A 96 4.37 7.15 -4.18
C ASN A 96 4.12 8.28 -3.18
N GLU A 97 3.40 9.31 -3.57
CA GLU A 97 3.06 10.41 -2.68
C GLU A 97 2.15 9.94 -1.55
N ALA A 98 1.10 9.20 -1.87
CA ALA A 98 0.19 8.65 -0.87
C ALA A 98 0.93 7.69 0.07
N PHE A 99 1.82 6.87 -0.47
CA PHE A 99 2.63 5.95 0.31
C PHE A 99 3.51 6.68 1.32
N GLY A 100 4.15 7.77 0.89
CA GLY A 100 4.99 8.58 1.77
C GLY A 100 4.22 9.13 2.96
N LYS A 101 2.99 9.59 2.74
CA LYS A 101 2.12 10.08 3.82
C LYS A 101 1.76 8.97 4.79
N VAL A 102 1.46 7.78 4.29
CA VAL A 102 1.15 6.61 5.12
C VAL A 102 2.35 6.24 6.00
N VAL A 103 3.55 6.21 5.41
CA VAL A 103 4.77 5.88 6.13
C VAL A 103 4.97 6.84 7.30
N GLU A 104 4.82 8.15 7.07
CA GLU A 104 4.99 9.14 8.12
C GLU A 104 3.98 8.96 9.25
N GLU A 105 2.71 8.71 8.92
CA GLU A 105 1.68 8.47 9.93
C GLU A 105 1.94 7.20 10.72
N LEU A 106 2.31 6.10 10.04
CA LEU A 106 2.56 4.83 10.73
C LEU A 106 3.72 4.94 11.70
N LYS A 107 4.77 5.67 11.34
CA LYS A 107 5.90 5.89 12.25
C LYS A 107 5.45 6.62 13.51
N GLY A 108 4.52 7.54 13.40
CA GLY A 108 3.97 8.27 14.54
C GLY A 108 2.99 7.45 15.38
N LEU A 109 2.41 6.39 14.82
CA LEU A 109 1.45 5.53 15.51
C LEU A 109 2.10 4.33 16.18
N ARG A 110 3.38 4.09 15.94
CA ARG A 110 4.12 3.03 16.57
C ARG A 110 4.24 3.31 18.07
N VAL A 111 3.88 2.35 18.91
CA VAL A 111 3.88 2.50 20.38
C VAL A 111 5.12 1.90 21.02
#